data_2138d38c45565aceac9472fb89bc12bd
#
_entry.id   2138d38c45565aceac9472fb89bc12bd
#
_cell.length_a   1.000
_cell.length_b   1.000
_cell.length_c   1.000
_cell.angle_alpha   90.00
_cell.angle_beta   90.00
_cell.angle_gamma   90.00
#
_symmetry.space_group_name_H-M   'P 1'
#
loop_
_entity.id
_entity.type
_entity.pdbx_description
1 polymer ?
#
loop_
_entity_poly.entity_id
_entity_poly.type
_entity_poly.pdbx_seq_one_letter_code
_entity_poly.pdbx_strand_id
1 'polypeptide(L)'
;LYPLASKRSLGKQVEFNSQSIEVIDLEEFNFNGIDFCFFSAGSKVSDQYAPIAANAGAIVIDNTSRYRYEDDIPLIVPEVNSSVLKNYKNRNIIANPNCSTIQLMVALAPIHVYSPIKKINIATYQSVSGAGRSAVELLNRQLTDVSYPEQNESPLFAHNVIPQIGDIQDNGYTLEEMKLVWETKKILGSDDIKVNATAVRVPVRVGHAEAVTIETETDMNLSLIKDLLSKAPSIQLFDDESYPMSILHGEGTDQVFVGRIRKDLSDKNSINLWIVADNIRKGAALNSIQIAETIIQSDY
;
A
#
# COMPACT_ATOMS: atom_id res chain seq x y z
N LEU A 1 22.29 -8.19 -7.36
CA LEU A 1 21.25 -7.23 -7.73
C LEU A 1 21.46 -6.75 -9.17
N TYR A 2 20.39 -6.72 -9.97
CA TYR A 2 20.39 -6.22 -11.35
C TYR A 2 19.34 -5.11 -11.47
N PRO A 3 19.71 -3.81 -11.46
CA PRO A 3 18.77 -2.73 -11.66
C PRO A 3 18.41 -2.64 -13.14
N LEU A 4 17.15 -2.92 -13.47
CA LEU A 4 16.64 -2.93 -14.83
C LEU A 4 15.79 -1.68 -15.09
N ALA A 5 15.98 -1.07 -16.26
CA ALA A 5 15.14 0.04 -16.71
C ALA A 5 15.10 0.14 -18.24
N SER A 6 14.34 1.09 -18.76
CA SER A 6 14.32 1.41 -20.19
C SER A 6 15.63 2.08 -20.64
N LYS A 7 15.89 2.07 -21.93
CA LYS A 7 17.05 2.72 -22.59
C LYS A 7 17.33 4.16 -22.15
N ARG A 8 16.31 4.91 -21.71
CA ARG A 8 16.47 6.27 -21.17
C ARG A 8 17.28 6.36 -19.88
N SER A 9 17.43 5.26 -19.16
CA SER A 9 18.15 5.21 -17.90
C SER A 9 19.51 4.52 -17.99
N LEU A 10 19.93 4.08 -19.18
CA LEU A 10 21.27 3.52 -19.40
C LEU A 10 22.35 4.54 -19.04
N GLY A 11 23.45 4.06 -18.46
CA GLY A 11 24.54 4.89 -17.94
C GLY A 11 24.30 5.49 -16.56
N LYS A 12 23.07 5.33 -15.99
CA LYS A 12 22.82 5.65 -14.58
C LYS A 12 23.30 4.50 -13.69
N GLN A 13 23.59 4.84 -12.44
CA GLN A 13 24.02 3.89 -11.43
C GLN A 13 23.07 3.91 -10.23
N VAL A 14 22.94 2.78 -9.57
CA VAL A 14 22.17 2.59 -8.33
C VAL A 14 23.14 2.16 -7.24
N GLU A 15 23.13 2.88 -6.12
CA GLU A 15 23.91 2.51 -4.93
C GLU A 15 23.20 1.40 -4.16
N PHE A 16 23.90 0.29 -3.93
CA PHE A 16 23.42 -0.82 -3.12
C PHE A 16 24.57 -1.47 -2.35
N ASN A 17 24.45 -1.58 -1.04
CA ASN A 17 25.50 -2.13 -0.14
C ASN A 17 26.87 -1.50 -0.39
N SER A 18 26.93 -0.17 -0.52
CA SER A 18 28.15 0.61 -0.82
C SER A 18 28.80 0.27 -2.16
N GLN A 19 28.08 -0.36 -3.05
CA GLN A 19 28.50 -0.64 -4.43
C GLN A 19 27.64 0.15 -5.40
N SER A 20 28.27 0.73 -6.40
CA SER A 20 27.58 1.41 -7.50
C SER A 20 27.33 0.40 -8.61
N ILE A 21 26.07 0.12 -8.92
CA ILE A 21 25.64 -0.89 -9.89
C ILE A 21 25.02 -0.19 -11.10
N GLU A 22 25.53 -0.51 -12.27
CA GLU A 22 25.02 0.08 -13.52
C GLU A 22 23.62 -0.44 -13.87
N VAL A 23 22.78 0.45 -14.38
CA VAL A 23 21.43 0.13 -14.88
C VAL A 23 21.54 -0.61 -16.22
N ILE A 24 20.90 -1.77 -16.30
CA ILE A 24 20.87 -2.65 -17.47
C ILE A 24 19.56 -2.44 -18.26
N ASP A 25 19.63 -2.59 -19.57
CA ASP A 25 18.45 -2.53 -20.44
C ASP A 25 17.52 -3.72 -20.18
N LEU A 26 16.29 -3.42 -19.80
CA LEU A 26 15.26 -4.43 -19.57
C LEU A 26 14.94 -5.23 -20.84
N GLU A 27 15.00 -4.60 -22.04
CA GLU A 27 14.64 -5.24 -23.30
C GLU A 27 15.65 -6.34 -23.70
N GLU A 28 16.91 -6.23 -23.25
CA GLU A 28 17.99 -7.16 -23.57
C GLU A 28 18.32 -8.12 -22.41
N PHE A 29 17.64 -7.99 -21.27
CA PHE A 29 17.96 -8.75 -20.07
C PHE A 29 17.48 -10.20 -20.15
N ASN A 30 18.36 -11.13 -19.81
CA ASN A 30 18.03 -12.56 -19.69
C ASN A 30 17.69 -12.92 -18.25
N PHE A 31 16.45 -13.35 -18.00
CA PHE A 31 15.95 -13.70 -16.66
C PHE A 31 16.37 -15.12 -16.19
N ASN A 32 17.08 -15.93 -16.99
CA ASN A 32 17.50 -17.24 -16.57
C ASN A 32 18.44 -17.18 -15.34
N GLY A 33 18.15 -17.97 -14.32
CA GLY A 33 18.95 -18.04 -13.08
C GLY A 33 18.69 -16.87 -12.11
N ILE A 34 17.62 -16.11 -12.31
CA ILE A 34 17.15 -15.09 -11.37
C ILE A 34 16.15 -15.71 -10.41
N ASP A 35 16.38 -15.56 -9.10
CA ASP A 35 15.48 -16.10 -8.07
C ASP A 35 14.25 -15.23 -7.88
N PHE A 36 14.43 -13.91 -7.73
CA PHE A 36 13.35 -12.94 -7.49
C PHE A 36 13.41 -11.75 -8.45
N CYS A 37 12.23 -11.31 -8.91
CA CYS A 37 12.08 -10.10 -9.69
C CYS A 37 11.03 -9.18 -9.04
N PHE A 38 11.45 -7.95 -8.69
CA PHE A 38 10.55 -6.91 -8.17
C PHE A 38 10.15 -5.95 -9.28
N PHE A 39 8.86 -5.88 -9.62
CA PHE A 39 8.33 -5.01 -10.65
C PHE A 39 7.67 -3.78 -10.05
N SER A 40 8.09 -2.58 -10.50
CA SER A 40 7.52 -1.29 -10.05
C SER A 40 7.49 -0.23 -11.16
N ALA A 41 7.72 -0.62 -12.41
CA ALA A 41 7.85 0.30 -13.55
C ALA A 41 6.52 0.62 -14.27
N GLY A 42 5.38 0.26 -13.65
CA GLY A 42 4.04 0.47 -14.20
C GLY A 42 3.43 -0.76 -14.85
N SER A 43 2.09 -0.80 -14.89
CA SER A 43 1.33 -2.00 -15.27
C SER A 43 1.63 -2.52 -16.69
N LYS A 44 1.96 -1.63 -17.63
CA LYS A 44 2.34 -2.04 -19.00
C LYS A 44 3.66 -2.83 -19.04
N VAL A 45 4.62 -2.43 -18.22
CA VAL A 45 5.91 -3.14 -18.10
C VAL A 45 5.70 -4.49 -17.41
N SER A 46 4.91 -4.53 -16.34
CA SER A 46 4.58 -5.78 -15.66
C SER A 46 3.81 -6.73 -16.59
N ASP A 47 2.84 -6.24 -17.34
CA ASP A 47 2.08 -7.05 -18.29
C ASP A 47 2.98 -7.75 -19.33
N GLN A 48 3.99 -7.04 -19.83
CA GLN A 48 4.91 -7.55 -20.83
C GLN A 48 5.99 -8.47 -20.26
N TYR A 49 6.64 -8.07 -19.16
CA TYR A 49 7.89 -8.72 -18.72
C TYR A 49 7.71 -9.66 -17.51
N ALA A 50 6.68 -9.49 -16.68
CA ALA A 50 6.49 -10.38 -15.55
C ALA A 50 6.25 -11.83 -15.96
N PRO A 51 5.45 -12.15 -17.02
CA PRO A 51 5.33 -13.51 -17.50
C PRO A 51 6.64 -14.07 -18.07
N ILE A 52 7.48 -13.24 -18.70
CA ILE A 52 8.78 -13.65 -19.22
C ILE A 52 9.71 -14.06 -18.07
N ALA A 53 9.81 -13.24 -17.04
CA ALA A 53 10.60 -13.54 -15.84
C ALA A 53 10.09 -14.80 -15.12
N ALA A 54 8.77 -14.91 -14.93
CA ALA A 54 8.15 -16.07 -14.30
C ALA A 54 8.37 -17.37 -15.07
N ASN A 55 8.27 -17.35 -16.40
CA ASN A 55 8.54 -18.49 -17.26
C ASN A 55 10.03 -18.89 -17.28
N ALA A 56 10.93 -17.96 -17.02
CA ALA A 56 12.37 -18.24 -16.85
C ALA A 56 12.68 -18.85 -15.45
N GLY A 57 11.70 -18.99 -14.57
CA GLY A 57 11.83 -19.58 -13.24
C GLY A 57 11.93 -18.58 -12.10
N ALA A 58 11.95 -17.28 -12.36
CA ALA A 58 11.98 -16.27 -11.32
C ALA A 58 10.63 -16.16 -10.60
N ILE A 59 10.65 -15.87 -9.31
CA ILE A 59 9.47 -15.49 -8.54
C ILE A 59 9.29 -13.99 -8.70
N VAL A 60 8.18 -13.58 -9.32
CA VAL A 60 7.85 -12.17 -9.56
C VAL A 60 7.00 -11.62 -8.43
N ILE A 61 7.42 -10.48 -7.87
CA ILE A 61 6.62 -9.70 -6.92
C ILE A 61 6.30 -8.36 -7.58
N ASP A 62 5.02 -8.18 -7.94
CA ASP A 62 4.57 -7.02 -8.72
C ASP A 62 3.89 -5.96 -7.86
N ASN A 63 4.51 -4.78 -7.77
CA ASN A 63 3.96 -3.62 -7.07
C ASN A 63 2.91 -2.86 -7.87
N THR A 64 2.74 -3.18 -9.15
CA THR A 64 1.75 -2.49 -9.99
C THR A 64 0.34 -3.03 -9.74
N SER A 65 -0.65 -2.43 -10.36
CA SER A 65 -2.04 -2.92 -10.25
C SER A 65 -2.37 -4.02 -11.26
N ARG A 66 -1.38 -4.47 -12.08
CA ARG A 66 -1.68 -5.35 -13.23
C ARG A 66 -2.28 -6.69 -12.82
N TYR A 67 -1.77 -7.31 -11.76
CA TYR A 67 -2.14 -8.67 -11.38
C TYR A 67 -3.00 -8.78 -10.12
N ARG A 68 -3.36 -7.66 -9.49
CA ARG A 68 -4.05 -7.66 -8.20
C ARG A 68 -5.43 -8.34 -8.23
N TYR A 69 -6.09 -8.32 -9.39
CA TYR A 69 -7.47 -8.80 -9.56
C TYR A 69 -7.56 -10.15 -10.29
N GLU A 70 -6.43 -10.75 -10.65
CA GLU A 70 -6.39 -12.08 -11.23
C GLU A 70 -6.63 -13.13 -10.12
N ASP A 71 -7.61 -14.01 -10.29
CA ASP A 71 -8.03 -14.97 -9.26
C ASP A 71 -6.93 -15.98 -8.91
N ASP A 72 -6.11 -16.35 -9.89
CA ASP A 72 -5.02 -17.31 -9.77
C ASP A 72 -3.69 -16.71 -9.29
N ILE A 73 -3.63 -15.39 -9.06
CA ILE A 73 -2.47 -14.69 -8.53
C ILE A 73 -2.76 -14.21 -7.11
N PRO A 74 -1.96 -14.61 -6.10
CA PRO A 74 -2.18 -14.19 -4.73
C PRO A 74 -1.84 -12.70 -4.54
N LEU A 75 -2.71 -12.01 -3.80
CA LEU A 75 -2.55 -10.61 -3.36
C LEU A 75 -2.17 -10.62 -1.88
N ILE A 76 -0.95 -10.24 -1.54
CA ILE A 76 -0.34 -10.60 -0.25
C ILE A 76 0.02 -9.39 0.62
N VAL A 77 -0.42 -9.44 1.87
CA VAL A 77 0.11 -8.70 3.01
C VAL A 77 0.63 -9.75 4.01
N PRO A 78 1.93 -9.93 4.20
CA PRO A 78 2.49 -11.05 4.97
C PRO A 78 1.91 -11.21 6.38
N GLU A 79 1.64 -10.12 7.09
CA GLU A 79 1.06 -10.13 8.43
C GLU A 79 -0.40 -10.59 8.46
N VAL A 80 -1.07 -10.64 7.29
CA VAL A 80 -2.53 -10.86 7.20
C VAL A 80 -2.86 -12.22 6.60
N ASN A 81 -2.30 -12.52 5.44
CA ASN A 81 -2.72 -13.67 4.64
C ASN A 81 -1.55 -14.47 4.04
N SER A 82 -0.43 -14.57 4.74
CA SER A 82 0.75 -15.35 4.30
C SER A 82 0.41 -16.81 3.94
N SER A 83 -0.61 -17.40 4.55
CA SER A 83 -1.06 -18.78 4.24
C SER A 83 -1.50 -18.96 2.78
N VAL A 84 -1.92 -17.89 2.10
CA VAL A 84 -2.33 -17.89 0.68
C VAL A 84 -1.12 -17.83 -0.24
N LEU A 85 0.06 -17.46 0.30
CA LEU A 85 1.28 -17.23 -0.49
C LEU A 85 1.69 -18.45 -1.31
N LYS A 86 1.47 -19.69 -0.81
CA LYS A 86 1.74 -20.94 -1.54
C LYS A 86 1.14 -20.98 -2.97
N ASN A 87 0.08 -20.21 -3.22
CA ASN A 87 -0.58 -20.16 -4.52
C ASN A 87 0.25 -19.40 -5.58
N TYR A 88 1.38 -18.78 -5.21
CA TYR A 88 2.28 -18.14 -6.19
C TYR A 88 2.74 -19.11 -7.28
N LYS A 89 2.84 -20.41 -6.95
CA LYS A 89 3.25 -21.46 -7.87
C LYS A 89 2.33 -21.63 -9.09
N ASN A 90 1.11 -21.07 -9.04
CA ASN A 90 0.20 -21.09 -10.18
C ASN A 90 0.81 -20.38 -11.41
N ARG A 91 1.48 -19.24 -11.18
CA ARG A 91 2.08 -18.44 -12.27
C ARG A 91 3.47 -17.90 -11.95
N ASN A 92 4.07 -18.24 -10.82
CA ASN A 92 5.28 -17.62 -10.26
C ASN A 92 5.17 -16.07 -10.15
N ILE A 93 3.95 -15.57 -9.98
CA ILE A 93 3.68 -14.13 -9.82
C ILE A 93 2.89 -13.93 -8.53
N ILE A 94 3.27 -12.89 -7.78
CA ILE A 94 2.62 -12.43 -6.55
C ILE A 94 2.31 -10.95 -6.74
N ALA A 95 1.08 -10.54 -6.45
CA ALA A 95 0.70 -9.14 -6.46
C ALA A 95 0.89 -8.50 -5.08
N ASN A 96 1.54 -7.33 -5.07
CA ASN A 96 1.65 -6.46 -3.91
C ASN A 96 0.49 -5.47 -3.91
N PRO A 97 -0.28 -5.33 -2.80
CA PRO A 97 -1.47 -4.49 -2.78
C PRO A 97 -1.18 -2.99 -2.93
N ASN A 98 -2.25 -2.21 -3.02
CA ASN A 98 -2.21 -0.75 -2.96
C ASN A 98 -1.71 -0.27 -1.58
N CYS A 99 -1.00 0.87 -1.57
CA CYS A 99 -0.36 1.39 -0.36
C CYS A 99 -1.34 1.67 0.79
N SER A 100 -2.51 2.24 0.49
CA SER A 100 -3.54 2.45 1.51
C SER A 100 -4.15 1.12 1.95
N THR A 101 -4.35 0.17 1.02
CA THR A 101 -4.87 -1.16 1.40
C THR A 101 -3.92 -1.91 2.33
N ILE A 102 -2.61 -1.84 2.12
CA ILE A 102 -1.65 -2.57 2.98
C ILE A 102 -1.76 -2.10 4.42
N GLN A 103 -1.65 -0.79 4.68
CA GLN A 103 -1.71 -0.27 6.05
C GLN A 103 -3.06 -0.50 6.71
N LEU A 104 -4.15 -0.38 5.95
CA LEU A 104 -5.50 -0.69 6.41
C LEU A 104 -5.61 -2.15 6.85
N MET A 105 -5.13 -3.09 6.03
CA MET A 105 -5.24 -4.52 6.32
C MET A 105 -4.38 -4.93 7.51
N VAL A 106 -3.16 -4.41 7.65
CA VAL A 106 -2.32 -4.65 8.82
C VAL A 106 -3.03 -4.23 10.11
N ALA A 107 -3.68 -3.05 10.10
CA ALA A 107 -4.40 -2.55 11.27
C ALA A 107 -5.71 -3.32 11.56
N LEU A 108 -6.44 -3.75 10.54
CA LEU A 108 -7.77 -4.33 10.72
C LEU A 108 -7.78 -5.85 10.88
N ALA A 109 -6.79 -6.57 10.35
CA ALA A 109 -6.76 -8.04 10.39
C ALA A 109 -6.83 -8.63 11.81
N PRO A 110 -6.10 -8.11 12.81
CA PRO A 110 -6.20 -8.61 14.18
C PRO A 110 -7.62 -8.50 14.77
N ILE A 111 -8.32 -7.43 14.42
CA ILE A 111 -9.71 -7.20 14.84
C ILE A 111 -10.64 -8.15 14.10
N HIS A 112 -10.47 -8.28 12.78
CA HIS A 112 -11.30 -9.14 11.92
C HIS A 112 -11.22 -10.61 12.30
N VAL A 113 -10.04 -11.10 12.67
CA VAL A 113 -9.82 -12.48 13.13
C VAL A 113 -10.59 -12.75 14.44
N TYR A 114 -10.67 -11.77 15.34
CA TYR A 114 -11.40 -11.91 16.60
C TYR A 114 -12.92 -11.74 16.45
N SER A 115 -13.35 -10.73 15.69
CA SER A 115 -14.76 -10.46 15.37
C SER A 115 -14.87 -10.00 13.92
N PRO A 116 -15.53 -10.75 13.04
CA PRO A 116 -15.63 -10.41 11.63
C PRO A 116 -16.12 -8.98 11.42
N ILE A 117 -15.40 -8.24 10.59
CA ILE A 117 -15.78 -6.88 10.17
C ILE A 117 -16.83 -7.01 9.07
N LYS A 118 -17.97 -6.36 9.26
CA LYS A 118 -19.10 -6.32 8.32
C LYS A 118 -19.03 -5.12 7.39
N LYS A 119 -18.55 -3.99 7.91
CA LYS A 119 -18.50 -2.74 7.16
C LYS A 119 -17.26 -1.92 7.51
N ILE A 120 -16.70 -1.28 6.51
CA ILE A 120 -15.60 -0.33 6.61
C ILE A 120 -16.02 0.96 5.92
N ASN A 121 -16.02 2.07 6.64
CA ASN A 121 -16.05 3.41 6.08
C ASN A 121 -14.66 4.02 6.25
N ILE A 122 -14.05 4.46 5.17
CA ILE A 122 -12.69 4.98 5.18
C ILE A 122 -12.58 6.27 4.38
N ALA A 123 -11.92 7.27 4.97
CA ALA A 123 -11.39 8.41 4.25
C ALA A 123 -9.87 8.37 4.35
N THR A 124 -9.18 8.33 3.20
CA THR A 124 -7.72 8.38 3.16
C THR A 124 -7.22 9.81 2.97
N TYR A 125 -6.10 10.14 3.60
CA TYR A 125 -5.35 11.38 3.47
C TYR A 125 -3.98 11.01 2.91
N GLN A 126 -3.91 10.95 1.56
CA GLN A 126 -2.75 10.40 0.87
C GLN A 126 -1.73 11.47 0.53
N SER A 127 -0.49 11.22 0.92
CA SER A 127 0.66 12.05 0.58
C SER A 127 0.94 12.08 -0.92
N VAL A 128 1.59 13.13 -1.38
CA VAL A 128 1.89 13.37 -2.79
C VAL A 128 2.89 12.36 -3.38
N SER A 129 3.74 11.75 -2.55
CA SER A 129 4.69 10.70 -2.99
C SER A 129 4.01 9.50 -3.66
N GLY A 130 2.74 9.21 -3.34
CA GLY A 130 1.95 8.19 -4.03
C GLY A 130 1.71 8.49 -5.52
N ALA A 131 1.86 9.74 -5.95
CA ALA A 131 1.82 10.15 -7.36
C ALA A 131 3.22 10.19 -8.02
N GLY A 132 4.27 9.81 -7.29
CA GLY A 132 5.63 9.72 -7.78
C GLY A 132 6.52 10.94 -7.48
N ARG A 133 7.79 10.81 -7.83
CA ARG A 133 8.83 11.81 -7.50
C ARG A 133 8.53 13.19 -8.07
N SER A 134 8.09 13.27 -9.31
CA SER A 134 7.76 14.56 -9.97
C SER A 134 6.66 15.33 -9.25
N ALA A 135 5.70 14.62 -8.66
CA ALA A 135 4.63 15.22 -7.88
C ALA A 135 5.16 15.80 -6.55
N VAL A 136 6.12 15.14 -5.89
CA VAL A 136 6.79 15.66 -4.69
C VAL A 136 7.61 16.92 -5.03
N GLU A 137 8.34 16.90 -6.15
CA GLU A 137 9.09 18.05 -6.64
C GLU A 137 8.15 19.24 -6.95
N LEU A 138 6.99 18.97 -7.55
CA LEU A 138 5.96 19.97 -7.79
C LEU A 138 5.41 20.56 -6.49
N LEU A 139 5.04 19.73 -5.51
CA LEU A 139 4.59 20.20 -4.20
C LEU A 139 5.62 21.09 -3.53
N ASN A 140 6.90 20.68 -3.53
CA ASN A 140 7.99 21.46 -2.92
C ASN A 140 8.13 22.82 -3.60
N ARG A 141 8.06 22.89 -4.93
CA ARG A 141 8.08 24.16 -5.68
C ARG A 141 6.89 25.05 -5.31
N GLN A 142 5.67 24.48 -5.28
CA GLN A 142 4.45 25.21 -4.92
C GLN A 142 4.46 25.75 -3.48
N LEU A 143 5.12 25.05 -2.54
CA LEU A 143 5.25 25.50 -1.15
C LEU A 143 6.28 26.62 -0.97
N THR A 144 7.28 26.75 -1.87
CA THR A 144 8.33 27.74 -1.80
C THR A 144 8.02 29.02 -2.60
N ASP A 145 7.13 28.94 -3.57
CA ASP A 145 6.71 30.08 -4.37
C ASP A 145 5.71 30.94 -3.60
N VAL A 146 6.13 32.16 -3.21
CA VAL A 146 5.33 33.11 -2.42
C VAL A 146 4.24 33.79 -3.28
N SER A 147 4.40 33.76 -4.61
CA SER A 147 3.33 34.13 -5.53
C SER A 147 2.27 33.03 -5.52
N TYR A 148 1.05 33.39 -5.15
CA TYR A 148 -0.09 32.46 -5.20
C TYR A 148 -0.09 31.74 -6.56
N PRO A 149 -0.26 30.40 -6.61
CA PRO A 149 -0.13 29.65 -7.84
C PRO A 149 -0.99 30.27 -8.92
N GLU A 150 -0.44 30.45 -10.09
CA GLU A 150 -1.23 30.83 -11.28
C GLU A 150 -2.40 29.85 -11.40
N GLN A 151 -3.58 30.33 -11.64
CA GLN A 151 -4.83 29.52 -11.73
C GLN A 151 -4.74 28.34 -12.74
N ASN A 152 -3.68 28.29 -13.53
CA ASN A 152 -3.44 27.29 -14.58
C ASN A 152 -2.47 26.15 -14.16
N GLU A 153 -1.89 26.17 -12.97
CA GLU A 153 -0.99 25.09 -12.51
C GLU A 153 -1.80 23.91 -12.01
N SER A 154 -1.75 22.79 -12.72
CA SER A 154 -2.47 21.56 -12.38
C SER A 154 -1.51 20.36 -12.32
N PRO A 155 -1.58 19.53 -11.28
CA PRO A 155 -2.45 19.66 -10.09
C PRO A 155 -1.90 20.68 -9.08
N LEU A 156 -2.79 21.42 -8.42
CA LEU A 156 -2.44 22.33 -7.33
C LEU A 156 -2.48 21.58 -6.01
N PHE A 157 -1.33 21.12 -5.54
CA PHE A 157 -1.20 20.37 -4.28
C PHE A 157 -1.11 21.28 -3.05
N ALA A 158 -0.27 22.32 -3.13
CA ALA A 158 -0.02 23.20 -1.99
C ALA A 158 -1.32 23.88 -1.50
N HIS A 159 -1.54 23.85 -0.19
CA HIS A 159 -2.69 24.47 0.48
C HIS A 159 -4.05 23.95 0.04
N ASN A 160 -4.10 22.79 -0.61
CA ASN A 160 -5.33 22.18 -1.12
C ASN A 160 -5.56 20.77 -0.59
N VAL A 161 -6.84 20.38 -0.64
CA VAL A 161 -7.32 19.00 -0.41
C VAL A 161 -8.04 18.56 -1.67
N ILE A 162 -7.53 17.52 -2.35
CA ILE A 162 -8.05 17.08 -3.65
C ILE A 162 -8.79 15.75 -3.46
N PRO A 163 -10.14 15.72 -3.52
CA PRO A 163 -10.93 14.51 -3.25
C PRO A 163 -11.06 13.61 -4.51
N GLN A 164 -9.97 13.49 -5.25
CA GLN A 164 -9.90 12.62 -6.43
C GLN A 164 -8.49 12.09 -6.62
N ILE A 165 -8.32 10.77 -6.59
CA ILE A 165 -7.07 10.09 -6.92
C ILE A 165 -7.37 9.02 -7.97
N GLY A 166 -6.78 9.19 -9.16
CA GLY A 166 -7.07 8.35 -10.32
C GLY A 166 -8.38 8.73 -11.03
N ASP A 167 -8.73 7.93 -12.03
CA ASP A 167 -9.87 8.17 -12.90
C ASP A 167 -11.19 7.81 -12.20
N ILE A 168 -12.23 8.60 -12.45
CA ILE A 168 -13.58 8.31 -11.98
C ILE A 168 -14.16 7.16 -12.82
N GLN A 169 -14.73 6.17 -12.14
CA GLN A 169 -15.39 5.01 -12.73
C GLN A 169 -16.88 5.28 -12.95
N ASP A 170 -17.56 4.41 -13.70
CA ASP A 170 -18.98 4.54 -14.02
C ASP A 170 -19.90 4.59 -12.79
N ASN A 171 -19.47 4.04 -11.67
CA ASN A 171 -20.19 4.07 -10.39
C ASN A 171 -19.96 5.36 -9.57
N GLY A 172 -19.19 6.32 -10.08
CA GLY A 172 -18.87 7.58 -9.43
C GLY A 172 -17.70 7.52 -8.44
N TYR A 173 -17.15 6.35 -8.14
CA TYR A 173 -15.95 6.20 -7.34
C TYR A 173 -14.69 6.38 -8.19
N THR A 174 -13.61 6.81 -7.59
CA THR A 174 -12.31 6.81 -8.27
C THR A 174 -11.70 5.40 -8.31
N LEU A 175 -10.78 5.17 -9.24
CA LEU A 175 -10.05 3.90 -9.30
C LEU A 175 -9.31 3.61 -7.97
N GLU A 176 -8.77 4.64 -7.31
CA GLU A 176 -8.08 4.48 -6.03
C GLU A 176 -9.03 4.01 -4.92
N GLU A 177 -10.25 4.53 -4.87
CA GLU A 177 -11.29 4.08 -3.95
C GLU A 177 -11.72 2.64 -4.23
N MET A 178 -11.86 2.28 -5.49
CA MET A 178 -12.22 0.91 -5.89
C MET A 178 -11.13 -0.11 -5.55
N LYS A 179 -9.85 0.27 -5.54
CA LYS A 179 -8.77 -0.60 -5.05
C LYS A 179 -8.98 -0.98 -3.59
N LEU A 180 -9.34 -0.03 -2.74
CA LEU A 180 -9.66 -0.32 -1.33
C LEU A 180 -10.81 -1.32 -1.20
N VAL A 181 -11.84 -1.21 -2.05
CA VAL A 181 -12.98 -2.13 -2.05
C VAL A 181 -12.56 -3.54 -2.48
N TRP A 182 -11.93 -3.67 -3.64
CA TRP A 182 -11.63 -4.98 -4.24
C TRP A 182 -10.51 -5.71 -3.49
N GLU A 183 -9.44 -4.99 -3.15
CA GLU A 183 -8.27 -5.57 -2.51
C GLU A 183 -8.57 -6.00 -1.06
N THR A 184 -9.35 -5.23 -0.30
CA THR A 184 -9.80 -5.61 1.05
C THR A 184 -10.55 -6.95 1.03
N LYS A 185 -11.49 -7.11 0.11
CA LYS A 185 -12.26 -8.35 -0.04
C LYS A 185 -11.36 -9.54 -0.36
N LYS A 186 -10.45 -9.36 -1.32
CA LYS A 186 -9.53 -10.41 -1.75
C LYS A 186 -8.54 -10.81 -0.65
N ILE A 187 -7.97 -9.85 0.06
CA ILE A 187 -6.98 -10.12 1.13
C ILE A 187 -7.63 -10.79 2.33
N LEU A 188 -8.82 -10.34 2.75
CA LEU A 188 -9.56 -10.93 3.87
C LEU A 188 -10.34 -12.20 3.49
N GLY A 189 -10.40 -12.53 2.19
CA GLY A 189 -11.15 -13.69 1.71
C GLY A 189 -12.66 -13.60 1.99
N SER A 190 -13.24 -12.41 1.96
CA SER A 190 -14.63 -12.15 2.32
C SER A 190 -15.28 -11.17 1.36
N ASP A 191 -16.18 -11.68 0.51
CA ASP A 191 -16.94 -10.88 -0.45
C ASP A 191 -18.05 -10.05 0.18
N ASP A 192 -18.50 -10.43 1.38
CA ASP A 192 -19.63 -9.82 2.07
C ASP A 192 -19.28 -8.51 2.79
N ILE A 193 -17.99 -8.23 2.98
CA ILE A 193 -17.55 -6.98 3.64
C ILE A 193 -17.98 -5.78 2.77
N LYS A 194 -18.71 -4.87 3.40
CA LYS A 194 -19.13 -3.61 2.76
C LYS A 194 -18.04 -2.57 2.97
N VAL A 195 -17.44 -2.08 1.90
CA VAL A 195 -16.41 -1.04 1.96
C VAL A 195 -16.92 0.21 1.25
N ASN A 196 -16.86 1.35 1.95
CA ASN A 196 -17.16 2.67 1.40
C ASN A 196 -15.94 3.56 1.61
N ALA A 197 -15.34 4.03 0.52
CA ALA A 197 -14.07 4.74 0.53
C ALA A 197 -14.19 6.13 -0.10
N THR A 198 -13.41 7.07 0.45
CA THR A 198 -13.12 8.36 -0.18
C THR A 198 -11.61 8.57 -0.15
N ALA A 199 -10.98 8.70 -1.31
CA ALA A 199 -9.54 8.89 -1.42
C ALA A 199 -9.20 10.35 -1.68
N VAL A 200 -8.41 10.93 -0.76
CA VAL A 200 -8.09 12.36 -0.77
C VAL A 200 -6.58 12.56 -0.86
N ARG A 201 -6.11 13.40 -1.79
CA ARG A 201 -4.73 13.87 -1.85
C ARG A 201 -4.56 15.10 -0.98
N VAL A 202 -3.56 15.06 -0.09
CA VAL A 202 -3.24 16.16 0.83
C VAL A 202 -1.81 16.66 0.59
N PRO A 203 -1.48 17.93 0.96
CA PRO A 203 -0.17 18.53 0.72
C PRO A 203 0.88 18.04 1.71
N VAL A 204 1.02 16.73 1.83
CA VAL A 204 2.00 16.03 2.65
C VAL A 204 2.95 15.28 1.71
N ARG A 205 4.26 15.31 1.97
CA ARG A 205 5.26 14.69 1.09
C ARG A 205 5.19 13.18 1.11
N VAL A 206 5.28 12.58 2.29
CA VAL A 206 5.34 11.12 2.51
C VAL A 206 4.44 10.74 3.69
N GLY A 207 3.97 9.52 3.69
CA GLY A 207 3.11 8.96 4.74
C GLY A 207 1.62 9.19 4.48
N HIS A 208 0.88 8.10 4.33
CA HIS A 208 -0.58 8.14 4.23
C HIS A 208 -1.21 8.05 5.61
N ALA A 209 -2.31 8.77 5.78
CA ALA A 209 -3.16 8.64 6.96
C ALA A 209 -4.57 8.24 6.56
N GLU A 210 -5.30 7.59 7.47
CA GLU A 210 -6.64 7.07 7.22
C GLU A 210 -7.53 7.27 8.44
N ALA A 211 -8.70 7.86 8.23
CA ALA A 211 -9.80 7.88 9.18
C ALA A 211 -10.72 6.70 8.86
N VAL A 212 -10.81 5.74 9.77
CA VAL A 212 -11.50 4.48 9.53
C VAL A 212 -12.58 4.27 10.59
N THR A 213 -13.78 3.92 10.15
CA THR A 213 -14.84 3.40 11.00
C THR A 213 -15.16 1.98 10.55
N ILE A 214 -15.06 1.02 11.46
CA ILE A 214 -15.43 -0.37 11.21
C ILE A 214 -16.67 -0.74 12.02
N GLU A 215 -17.55 -1.56 11.44
CA GLU A 215 -18.62 -2.26 12.13
C GLU A 215 -18.25 -3.73 12.24
N THR A 216 -18.22 -4.26 13.46
CA THR A 216 -17.91 -5.67 13.74
C THR A 216 -19.18 -6.48 14.02
N GLU A 217 -19.09 -7.80 13.92
CA GLU A 217 -20.22 -8.69 14.15
C GLU A 217 -20.70 -8.61 15.60
N THR A 218 -19.77 -8.48 16.54
CA THR A 218 -20.04 -8.39 17.97
C THR A 218 -19.52 -7.06 18.55
N ASP A 219 -20.16 -6.58 19.61
CA ASP A 219 -19.65 -5.44 20.36
C ASP A 219 -18.30 -5.79 20.99
N MET A 220 -17.27 -5.05 20.63
CA MET A 220 -15.91 -5.24 21.13
C MET A 220 -15.55 -4.16 22.16
N ASN A 221 -14.98 -4.58 23.28
CA ASN A 221 -14.44 -3.68 24.27
C ASN A 221 -13.16 -3.00 23.74
N LEU A 222 -13.00 -1.69 23.99
CA LEU A 222 -11.81 -0.92 23.57
C LEU A 222 -10.50 -1.47 24.16
N SER A 223 -10.50 -1.96 25.39
CA SER A 223 -9.33 -2.57 26.00
C SER A 223 -8.87 -3.82 25.26
N LEU A 224 -9.82 -4.63 24.80
CA LEU A 224 -9.53 -5.81 24.00
C LEU A 224 -8.94 -5.43 22.65
N ILE A 225 -9.51 -4.43 21.97
CA ILE A 225 -9.00 -3.95 20.68
C ILE A 225 -7.56 -3.45 20.82
N LYS A 226 -7.29 -2.65 21.85
CA LYS A 226 -5.93 -2.16 22.14
C LYS A 226 -4.97 -3.31 22.45
N ASP A 227 -5.40 -4.32 23.20
CA ASP A 227 -4.60 -5.51 23.48
C ASP A 227 -4.29 -6.30 22.20
N LEU A 228 -5.26 -6.53 21.32
CA LEU A 228 -5.06 -7.19 20.02
C LEU A 228 -4.06 -6.43 19.16
N LEU A 229 -4.21 -5.12 19.03
CA LEU A 229 -3.36 -4.28 18.20
C LEU A 229 -1.93 -4.16 18.78
N SER A 230 -1.79 -4.07 20.10
CA SER A 230 -0.47 -3.97 20.74
C SER A 230 0.39 -5.23 20.60
N LYS A 231 -0.23 -6.39 20.36
CA LYS A 231 0.43 -7.68 20.15
C LYS A 231 0.63 -8.04 18.69
N ALA A 232 -0.01 -7.29 17.79
CA ALA A 232 0.05 -7.58 16.36
C ALA A 232 1.40 -7.15 15.76
N PRO A 233 1.97 -7.95 14.83
CA PRO A 233 3.22 -7.61 14.17
C PRO A 233 3.06 -6.32 13.34
N SER A 234 4.15 -5.58 13.22
CA SER A 234 4.24 -4.34 12.43
C SER A 234 3.31 -3.20 12.89
N ILE A 235 2.62 -3.33 14.02
CA ILE A 235 1.77 -2.27 14.58
C ILE A 235 2.47 -1.58 15.75
N GLN A 236 2.44 -0.26 15.73
CA GLN A 236 2.75 0.58 16.89
C GLN A 236 1.50 1.33 17.34
N LEU A 237 1.02 0.99 18.54
CA LEU A 237 -0.18 1.60 19.11
C LEU A 237 0.18 2.91 19.83
N PHE A 238 -0.61 3.96 19.58
CA PHE A 238 -0.56 5.22 20.32
C PHE A 238 -1.57 5.19 21.48
N ASP A 239 -1.24 5.85 22.57
CA ASP A 239 -2.11 6.03 23.72
C ASP A 239 -3.28 6.99 23.42
N ASP A 240 -4.15 7.19 24.42
CA ASP A 240 -5.36 8.02 24.26
C ASP A 240 -5.07 9.53 24.25
N GLU A 241 -3.89 9.94 24.72
CA GLU A 241 -3.47 11.34 24.85
C GLU A 241 -2.66 11.79 23.62
N SER A 242 -2.25 10.87 22.75
CA SER A 242 -1.41 11.11 21.60
C SER A 242 -2.02 10.56 20.29
N TYR A 243 -1.43 10.92 19.16
CA TYR A 243 -1.88 10.47 17.84
C TYR A 243 -0.71 10.42 16.84
N PRO A 244 -0.71 9.44 15.94
CA PRO A 244 0.31 9.36 14.89
C PRO A 244 0.07 10.38 13.77
N MET A 245 1.16 10.91 13.24
CA MET A 245 1.18 11.87 12.12
C MET A 245 2.11 11.34 11.01
N SER A 246 1.77 11.65 9.75
CA SER A 246 2.47 11.15 8.58
C SER A 246 3.98 11.48 8.59
N ILE A 247 4.34 12.74 8.79
CA ILE A 247 5.74 13.19 8.71
C ILE A 247 6.53 12.82 9.98
N LEU A 248 5.92 12.95 11.17
CA LEU A 248 6.67 12.76 12.42
C LEU A 248 6.85 11.28 12.80
N HIS A 249 5.95 10.42 12.36
CA HIS A 249 5.93 9.02 12.79
C HIS A 249 5.96 8.06 11.59
N GLY A 250 5.21 8.37 10.51
CA GLY A 250 5.12 7.51 9.33
C GLY A 250 6.37 7.52 8.47
N GLU A 251 6.84 8.71 8.07
CA GLU A 251 7.95 8.86 7.12
C GLU A 251 9.23 8.16 7.58
N GLY A 252 9.79 7.31 6.73
CA GLY A 252 11.04 6.60 6.96
C GLY A 252 10.95 5.40 7.90
N THR A 253 9.76 5.03 8.39
CA THR A 253 9.55 3.92 9.31
C THR A 253 8.91 2.70 8.65
N ASP A 254 9.01 1.55 9.31
CA ASP A 254 8.50 0.27 8.82
C ASP A 254 7.15 -0.11 9.46
N GLN A 255 6.71 0.66 10.44
CA GLN A 255 5.54 0.38 11.27
C GLN A 255 4.25 0.94 10.65
N VAL A 256 3.14 0.32 11.01
CA VAL A 256 1.80 0.88 10.89
C VAL A 256 1.39 1.42 12.25
N PHE A 257 1.16 2.71 12.32
CA PHE A 257 0.80 3.40 13.56
C PHE A 257 -0.72 3.49 13.67
N VAL A 258 -1.26 3.08 14.81
CA VAL A 258 -2.70 3.14 15.10
C VAL A 258 -2.93 3.96 16.35
N GLY A 259 -3.86 4.90 16.27
CA GLY A 259 -4.25 5.72 17.41
C GLY A 259 -5.69 6.19 17.32
N ARG A 260 -6.12 7.06 18.24
CA ARG A 260 -7.46 7.62 18.26
C ARG A 260 -8.58 6.55 18.24
N ILE A 261 -8.33 5.41 18.90
CA ILE A 261 -9.29 4.30 18.98
C ILE A 261 -10.42 4.70 19.94
N ARG A 262 -11.64 4.69 19.43
CA ARG A 262 -12.81 5.10 20.19
C ARG A 262 -14.08 4.44 19.67
N LYS A 263 -15.08 4.27 20.54
CA LYS A 263 -16.42 3.81 20.13
C LYS A 263 -17.10 4.84 19.24
N ASP A 264 -17.91 4.37 18.33
CA ASP A 264 -18.87 5.19 17.62
C ASP A 264 -19.98 5.64 18.59
N LEU A 265 -20.48 6.87 18.39
CA LEU A 265 -21.50 7.44 19.29
C LEU A 265 -22.91 6.95 18.94
N SER A 266 -23.11 6.46 17.74
CA SER A 266 -24.42 6.07 17.20
C SER A 266 -24.62 4.56 17.10
N ASP A 267 -23.50 3.80 17.02
CA ASP A 267 -23.54 2.35 16.90
C ASP A 267 -22.53 1.68 17.82
N LYS A 268 -23.03 0.86 18.76
CA LYS A 268 -22.21 0.15 19.75
C LYS A 268 -21.23 -0.87 19.13
N ASN A 269 -21.54 -1.40 17.96
CA ASN A 269 -20.68 -2.36 17.25
C ASN A 269 -19.63 -1.67 16.39
N SER A 270 -19.69 -0.35 16.29
CA SER A 270 -18.76 0.42 15.47
C SER A 270 -17.62 1.06 16.27
N ILE A 271 -16.46 1.11 15.65
CA ILE A 271 -15.19 1.56 16.23
C ILE A 271 -14.51 2.47 15.22
N ASN A 272 -14.00 3.59 15.72
CA ASN A 272 -13.21 4.54 14.93
C ASN A 272 -11.72 4.39 15.26
N LEU A 273 -10.89 4.43 14.21
CA LEU A 273 -9.42 4.37 14.28
C LEU A 273 -8.80 5.47 13.42
N TRP A 274 -7.57 5.82 13.75
CA TRP A 274 -6.69 6.63 12.91
C TRP A 274 -5.43 5.83 12.62
N ILE A 275 -5.10 5.62 11.34
CA ILE A 275 -4.01 4.77 10.89
C ILE A 275 -3.03 5.61 10.09
N VAL A 276 -1.73 5.42 10.31
CA VAL A 276 -0.66 6.12 9.57
C VAL A 276 0.45 5.13 9.23
N ALA A 277 0.99 5.21 8.02
CA ALA A 277 2.20 4.47 7.63
C ALA A 277 2.96 5.19 6.52
N ASP A 278 4.23 4.81 6.34
CA ASP A 278 5.00 5.19 5.16
C ASP A 278 4.48 4.45 3.92
N ASN A 279 3.91 5.19 3.01
CA ASN A 279 3.31 4.62 1.78
C ASN A 279 4.32 4.08 0.78
N ILE A 280 5.60 4.49 0.89
CA ILE A 280 6.69 4.02 0.02
C ILE A 280 7.35 2.77 0.63
N ARG A 281 7.53 2.76 1.96
CA ARG A 281 8.12 1.63 2.68
C ARG A 281 7.07 0.54 2.93
N LYS A 282 6.37 0.57 4.06
CA LYS A 282 5.36 -0.46 4.37
C LYS A 282 4.27 -0.54 3.31
N GLY A 283 3.85 0.59 2.75
CA GLY A 283 2.83 0.64 1.70
C GLY A 283 3.26 0.09 0.33
N ALA A 284 4.55 -0.22 0.11
CA ALA A 284 5.03 -0.71 -1.18
C ALA A 284 6.30 -1.58 -1.05
N ALA A 285 7.49 -0.97 -0.99
CA ALA A 285 8.75 -1.65 -1.13
C ALA A 285 9.01 -2.66 0.01
N LEU A 286 8.76 -2.28 1.26
CA LEU A 286 8.98 -3.17 2.39
C LEU A 286 8.03 -4.37 2.34
N ASN A 287 6.74 -4.17 2.04
CA ASN A 287 5.80 -5.27 1.91
C ASN A 287 6.25 -6.29 0.86
N SER A 288 6.76 -5.81 -0.28
CA SER A 288 7.32 -6.68 -1.32
C SER A 288 8.53 -7.48 -0.84
N ILE A 289 9.44 -6.85 -0.08
CA ILE A 289 10.60 -7.53 0.52
C ILE A 289 10.13 -8.57 1.54
N GLN A 290 9.19 -8.22 2.42
CA GLN A 290 8.62 -9.14 3.40
C GLN A 290 7.93 -10.36 2.75
N ILE A 291 7.30 -10.19 1.57
CA ILE A 291 6.79 -11.31 0.77
C ILE A 291 7.93 -12.24 0.37
N ALA A 292 9.04 -11.71 -0.17
CA ALA A 292 10.20 -12.52 -0.53
C ALA A 292 10.82 -13.23 0.67
N GLU A 293 10.99 -12.52 1.79
CA GLU A 293 11.51 -13.09 3.05
C GLU A 293 10.62 -14.23 3.55
N THR A 294 9.29 -14.06 3.47
CA THR A 294 8.34 -15.10 3.85
C THR A 294 8.49 -16.36 3.00
N ILE A 295 8.74 -16.21 1.70
CA ILE A 295 9.00 -17.36 0.79
C ILE A 295 10.30 -18.04 1.17
N ILE A 296 11.38 -17.29 1.39
CA ILE A 296 12.70 -17.83 1.72
C ILE A 296 12.68 -18.57 3.06
N GLN A 297 11.89 -18.11 4.02
CA GLN A 297 11.77 -18.72 5.36
C GLN A 297 10.80 -19.90 5.41
N SER A 298 9.97 -20.05 4.38
CA SER A 298 8.96 -21.11 4.31
C SER A 298 9.47 -22.26 3.45
N ASP A 299 9.13 -23.49 3.82
CA ASP A 299 9.40 -24.69 3.03
C ASP A 299 8.35 -24.87 1.89
N TYR A 300 8.06 -23.82 1.15
CA TYR A 300 7.08 -23.87 0.06
C TYR A 300 7.56 -24.59 -1.20
#